data_ff9051f27b0f912b5edd939fc633d8e1
#
_entry.id   ff9051f27b0f912b5edd939fc633d8e1
#
_cell.length_a   1.000
_cell.length_b   1.000
_cell.length_c   1.000
_cell.angle_alpha   90.00
_cell.angle_beta   90.00
_cell.angle_gamma   90.00
#
_symmetry.space_group_name_H-M   'P 1'
#
loop_
_entity.id
_entity.type
_entity.pdbx_description
1 polymer ?
#
loop_
_entity_poly.entity_id
_entity_poly.type
_entity_poly.pdbx_seq_one_letter_code
_entity_poly.pdbx_strand_id
1 'polypeptide(L)'
;PLRRQRQMCIRDRLSVSGHKIHGPKGIGFLYIKEKTKIRPISFGGDQQKGMRSGTINVPGIAGLGVAAAEAYAHLAENAEHMYELKAYFADKLQQIGDVTINGKTGHDSAPQIISASFLGVRSEVLLHSLEDRNIYVSAGSACSSNHPSQSGTLLNIGLDHAHQESTLRFSFCPETTREELDYTCLLYTSPSPRDRQK
;
A
#
# COMPACT_ATOMS: atom_id res chain seq x y z
N PRO A 1 18.35 -24.37 -3.58
CA PRO A 1 17.18 -25.25 -3.48
C PRO A 1 15.97 -24.56 -2.83
N LEU A 2 16.15 -23.91 -1.67
CA LEU A 2 15.08 -23.24 -0.92
C LEU A 2 14.38 -22.10 -1.70
N ARG A 3 15.10 -21.37 -2.53
CA ARG A 3 14.56 -20.27 -3.33
C ARG A 3 13.64 -20.74 -4.47
N ARG A 4 13.93 -21.89 -5.09
CA ARG A 4 13.07 -22.52 -6.11
C ARG A 4 11.78 -23.07 -5.48
N GLN A 5 11.85 -23.67 -4.31
CA GLN A 5 10.67 -24.16 -3.59
C GLN A 5 9.74 -23.02 -3.17
N ARG A 6 10.27 -21.88 -2.69
CA ARG A 6 9.45 -20.68 -2.39
C ARG A 6 8.77 -20.11 -3.63
N GLN A 7 9.44 -20.05 -4.77
CA GLN A 7 8.84 -19.59 -6.02
C GLN A 7 7.75 -20.56 -6.54
N MET A 8 7.89 -21.85 -6.32
CA MET A 8 6.83 -22.82 -6.65
C MET A 8 5.59 -22.61 -5.77
N CYS A 9 5.76 -22.39 -4.45
CA CYS A 9 4.65 -22.15 -3.52
C CYS A 9 3.90 -20.84 -3.82
N ILE A 10 4.58 -19.78 -4.26
CA ILE A 10 3.98 -18.49 -4.60
C ILE A 10 3.04 -18.61 -5.83
N ARG A 11 3.28 -19.56 -6.71
CA ARG A 11 2.47 -19.77 -7.93
C ARG A 11 1.29 -20.73 -7.74
N ASP A 12 1.20 -21.41 -6.62
CA ASP A 12 0.16 -22.42 -6.36
C ASP A 12 -1.09 -21.83 -5.71
N ARG A 13 -0.99 -20.68 -5.08
CA ARG A 13 -2.09 -19.98 -4.40
C ARG A 13 -1.90 -18.48 -4.51
N LEU A 14 -3.00 -17.77 -4.80
CA LEU A 14 -3.03 -16.31 -4.80
C LEU A 14 -4.33 -15.84 -4.12
N SER A 15 -4.20 -15.05 -3.07
CA SER A 15 -5.32 -14.40 -2.40
C SER A 15 -5.40 -12.93 -2.82
N VAL A 16 -6.55 -12.51 -3.27
CA VAL A 16 -6.81 -11.13 -3.72
C VAL A 16 -7.99 -10.55 -2.98
N SER A 17 -7.86 -9.32 -2.51
CA SER A 17 -8.94 -8.54 -1.92
C SER A 17 -9.43 -7.49 -2.92
N GLY A 18 -10.74 -7.48 -3.22
CA GLY A 18 -11.32 -6.61 -4.24
C GLY A 18 -11.04 -5.13 -4.03
N HIS A 19 -11.12 -4.65 -2.78
CA HIS A 19 -10.84 -3.24 -2.45
C HIS A 19 -9.40 -2.79 -2.74
N LYS A 20 -8.46 -3.71 -3.01
CA LYS A 20 -7.08 -3.37 -3.41
C LYS A 20 -6.95 -3.05 -4.91
N ILE A 21 -7.97 -3.35 -5.67
CA ILE A 21 -8.07 -3.03 -7.11
C ILE A 21 -9.34 -2.20 -7.40
N HIS A 22 -9.72 -1.32 -6.48
CA HIS A 22 -10.88 -0.42 -6.56
C HIS A 22 -12.24 -1.13 -6.65
N GLY A 23 -12.30 -2.43 -6.35
CA GLY A 23 -13.53 -3.20 -6.24
C GLY A 23 -14.24 -3.04 -4.89
N PRO A 24 -15.43 -3.62 -4.72
CA PRO A 24 -16.19 -3.53 -3.48
C PRO A 24 -15.45 -4.11 -2.28
N LYS A 25 -15.69 -3.55 -1.09
CA LYS A 25 -15.23 -4.14 0.18
C LYS A 25 -15.97 -5.44 0.48
N GLY A 26 -15.34 -6.34 1.21
CA GLY A 26 -15.94 -7.60 1.64
C GLY A 26 -15.97 -8.70 0.58
N ILE A 27 -15.39 -8.45 -0.60
CA ILE A 27 -15.24 -9.42 -1.69
C ILE A 27 -13.78 -9.62 -2.07
N GLY A 28 -13.45 -10.81 -2.51
CA GLY A 28 -12.13 -11.19 -3.00
C GLY A 28 -12.16 -12.59 -3.58
N PHE A 29 -11.03 -13.09 -4.02
CA PHE A 29 -10.93 -14.47 -4.50
C PHE A 29 -9.64 -15.13 -4.04
N LEU A 30 -9.68 -16.45 -4.01
CA LEU A 30 -8.53 -17.31 -3.80
C LEU A 30 -8.30 -18.15 -5.06
N TYR A 31 -7.21 -17.89 -5.77
CA TYR A 31 -6.74 -18.80 -6.82
C TYR A 31 -6.01 -19.97 -6.18
N ILE A 32 -6.33 -21.16 -6.64
CA ILE A 32 -5.71 -22.42 -6.22
C ILE A 32 -5.34 -23.17 -7.47
N LYS A 33 -4.06 -23.43 -7.65
CA LYS A 33 -3.56 -24.27 -8.75
C LYS A 33 -4.11 -25.69 -8.62
N GLU A 34 -4.44 -26.30 -9.75
CA GLU A 34 -4.90 -27.68 -9.80
C GLU A 34 -3.95 -28.61 -9.03
N LYS A 35 -4.51 -29.60 -8.33
CA LYS A 35 -3.79 -30.57 -7.46
C LYS A 35 -3.16 -29.98 -6.20
N THR A 36 -3.32 -28.68 -5.91
CA THR A 36 -2.90 -28.11 -4.63
C THR A 36 -3.89 -28.53 -3.54
N LYS A 37 -3.39 -29.21 -2.52
CA LYS A 37 -4.21 -29.66 -1.40
C LYS A 37 -4.41 -28.54 -0.40
N ILE A 38 -5.66 -28.09 -0.21
CA ILE A 38 -6.08 -27.24 0.90
C ILE A 38 -7.38 -27.80 1.50
N ARG A 39 -7.60 -27.51 2.76
CA ARG A 39 -8.83 -27.92 3.47
C ARG A 39 -9.76 -26.72 3.61
N PRO A 40 -11.08 -26.92 3.40
CA PRO A 40 -12.05 -25.88 3.70
C PRO A 40 -12.05 -25.58 5.21
N ILE A 41 -12.33 -24.33 5.54
CA ILE A 41 -12.48 -23.85 6.93
C ILE A 41 -13.90 -23.33 7.20
N SER A 42 -14.76 -23.27 6.17
CA SER A 42 -16.17 -22.89 6.26
C SER A 42 -17.02 -24.06 5.75
N PHE A 43 -17.78 -24.66 6.62
CA PHE A 43 -18.55 -25.86 6.35
C PHE A 43 -20.04 -25.57 6.19
N GLY A 44 -20.77 -26.42 5.48
CA GLY A 44 -22.20 -26.31 5.21
C GLY A 44 -22.56 -26.86 3.83
N GLY A 45 -23.07 -26.01 2.95
CA GLY A 45 -23.42 -26.39 1.58
C GLY A 45 -22.22 -26.50 0.63
N ASP A 46 -22.48 -26.89 -0.61
CA ASP A 46 -21.47 -27.22 -1.63
C ASP A 46 -20.98 -26.01 -2.44
N GLN A 47 -21.27 -24.77 -2.01
CA GLN A 47 -20.84 -23.58 -2.73
C GLN A 47 -19.30 -23.56 -2.86
N GLN A 48 -18.81 -23.00 -3.98
CA GLN A 48 -17.39 -22.99 -4.34
C GLN A 48 -16.76 -24.42 -4.30
N LYS A 49 -17.48 -25.42 -4.79
CA LYS A 49 -17.05 -26.83 -4.78
C LYS A 49 -16.77 -27.35 -3.37
N GLY A 50 -17.58 -26.97 -2.38
CA GLY A 50 -17.40 -27.32 -0.97
C GLY A 50 -16.25 -26.60 -0.26
N MET A 51 -15.55 -25.70 -0.95
CA MET A 51 -14.38 -25.02 -0.38
C MET A 51 -14.78 -23.87 0.55
N ARG A 52 -15.87 -23.17 0.25
CA ARG A 52 -16.41 -22.08 1.04
C ARG A 52 -17.92 -22.06 0.97
N SER A 53 -18.56 -22.60 1.98
CA SER A 53 -20.02 -22.67 2.09
C SER A 53 -20.66 -21.30 2.35
N GLY A 54 -21.93 -21.17 2.00
CA GLY A 54 -22.73 -19.96 2.16
C GLY A 54 -23.14 -19.35 0.81
N THR A 55 -24.26 -18.64 0.81
CA THR A 55 -24.80 -17.99 -0.37
C THR A 55 -23.77 -17.04 -1.01
N ILE A 56 -23.66 -17.13 -2.33
CA ILE A 56 -22.68 -16.36 -3.10
C ILE A 56 -23.12 -14.91 -3.15
N ASN A 57 -22.19 -13.99 -2.85
CA ASN A 57 -22.41 -12.54 -2.99
C ASN A 57 -22.27 -12.14 -4.46
N VAL A 58 -23.34 -12.36 -5.24
CA VAL A 58 -23.37 -12.09 -6.69
C VAL A 58 -23.08 -10.62 -7.00
N PRO A 59 -23.69 -9.61 -6.33
CA PRO A 59 -23.37 -8.20 -6.58
C PRO A 59 -21.89 -7.85 -6.35
N GLY A 60 -21.31 -8.37 -5.25
CA GLY A 60 -19.90 -8.16 -4.96
C GLY A 60 -18.98 -8.79 -5.99
N ILE A 61 -19.31 -9.99 -6.48
CA ILE A 61 -18.54 -10.68 -7.53
C ILE A 61 -18.62 -9.92 -8.85
N ALA A 62 -19.80 -9.43 -9.23
CA ALA A 62 -19.97 -8.62 -10.44
C ALA A 62 -19.12 -7.35 -10.38
N GLY A 63 -19.18 -6.61 -9.26
CA GLY A 63 -18.33 -5.42 -9.05
C GLY A 63 -16.83 -5.73 -9.03
N LEU A 64 -16.43 -6.87 -8.45
CA LEU A 64 -15.04 -7.32 -8.52
C LEU A 64 -14.60 -7.64 -9.94
N GLY A 65 -15.50 -8.23 -10.76
CA GLY A 65 -15.23 -8.54 -12.17
C GLY A 65 -14.97 -7.30 -12.99
N VAL A 66 -15.79 -6.24 -12.82
CA VAL A 66 -15.61 -4.94 -13.48
C VAL A 66 -14.27 -4.31 -13.07
N ALA A 67 -14.02 -4.22 -11.76
CA ALA A 67 -12.78 -3.64 -11.24
C ALA A 67 -11.52 -4.38 -11.75
N ALA A 68 -11.57 -5.71 -11.83
CA ALA A 68 -10.48 -6.50 -12.37
C ALA A 68 -10.29 -6.25 -13.88
N ALA A 69 -11.36 -6.20 -14.65
CA ALA A 69 -11.30 -5.94 -16.09
C ALA A 69 -10.65 -4.58 -16.38
N GLU A 70 -11.07 -3.53 -15.68
CA GLU A 70 -10.49 -2.19 -15.81
C GLU A 70 -9.02 -2.11 -15.38
N ALA A 71 -8.70 -2.67 -14.20
CA ALA A 71 -7.32 -2.68 -13.70
C ALA A 71 -6.35 -3.38 -14.65
N TYR A 72 -6.77 -4.47 -15.28
CA TYR A 72 -5.92 -5.23 -16.22
C TYR A 72 -5.88 -4.63 -17.63
N ALA A 73 -6.94 -3.95 -18.08
CA ALA A 73 -6.97 -3.32 -19.41
C ALA A 73 -5.87 -2.25 -19.55
N HIS A 74 -5.57 -1.51 -18.49
CA HIS A 74 -4.61 -0.40 -18.46
C HIS A 74 -3.40 -0.65 -17.56
N LEU A 75 -3.12 -1.92 -17.21
CA LEU A 75 -2.12 -2.27 -16.20
C LEU A 75 -0.72 -1.70 -16.48
N ALA A 76 -0.24 -1.82 -17.71
CA ALA A 76 1.10 -1.35 -18.07
C ALA A 76 1.19 0.19 -18.06
N GLU A 77 0.19 0.87 -18.63
CA GLU A 77 0.09 2.32 -18.68
C GLU A 77 -0.01 2.93 -17.27
N ASN A 78 -0.92 2.39 -16.46
CA ASN A 78 -1.10 2.82 -15.07
C ASN A 78 0.15 2.58 -14.22
N ALA A 79 0.84 1.45 -14.42
CA ALA A 79 2.08 1.17 -13.71
C ALA A 79 3.17 2.18 -14.07
N GLU A 80 3.35 2.48 -15.35
CA GLU A 80 4.35 3.46 -15.80
C GLU A 80 4.04 4.87 -15.27
N HIS A 81 2.79 5.29 -15.37
CA HIS A 81 2.34 6.56 -14.80
C HIS A 81 2.66 6.66 -13.30
N MET A 82 2.37 5.60 -12.52
CA MET A 82 2.70 5.59 -11.10
C MET A 82 4.23 5.59 -10.84
N TYR A 83 5.05 4.99 -11.71
CA TYR A 83 6.52 5.10 -11.61
C TYR A 83 6.99 6.52 -11.86
N GLU A 84 6.43 7.24 -12.82
CA GLU A 84 6.72 8.65 -13.07
C GLU A 84 6.35 9.53 -11.86
N LEU A 85 5.14 9.34 -11.31
CA LEU A 85 4.70 10.05 -10.10
C LEU A 85 5.60 9.75 -8.90
N LYS A 86 5.98 8.50 -8.73
CA LYS A 86 6.89 8.06 -7.66
C LYS A 86 8.26 8.72 -7.78
N ALA A 87 8.84 8.73 -8.97
CA ALA A 87 10.13 9.38 -9.23
C ALA A 87 10.05 10.86 -8.94
N TYR A 88 9.03 11.54 -9.47
CA TYR A 88 8.77 12.96 -9.25
C TYR A 88 8.62 13.29 -7.76
N PHE A 89 7.81 12.54 -7.03
CA PHE A 89 7.58 12.79 -5.62
C PHE A 89 8.81 12.49 -4.75
N ALA A 90 9.57 11.44 -5.08
CA ALA A 90 10.82 11.13 -4.39
C ALA A 90 11.84 12.28 -4.53
N ASP A 91 11.98 12.83 -5.73
CA ASP A 91 12.84 13.98 -5.98
C ASP A 91 12.40 15.23 -5.18
N LYS A 92 11.12 15.53 -5.19
CA LYS A 92 10.55 16.62 -4.38
C LYS A 92 10.77 16.44 -2.88
N LEU A 93 10.55 15.23 -2.35
CA LEU A 93 10.76 14.95 -0.94
C LEU A 93 12.22 15.11 -0.52
N GLN A 94 13.17 14.70 -1.37
CA GLN A 94 14.59 14.84 -1.09
C GLN A 94 15.06 16.31 -1.06
N GLN A 95 14.34 17.21 -1.72
CA GLN A 95 14.63 18.66 -1.70
C GLN A 95 14.21 19.33 -0.39
N ILE A 96 13.38 18.68 0.44
CA ILE A 96 12.89 19.26 1.70
C ILE A 96 13.98 19.30 2.80
N GLY A 97 15.05 18.50 2.66
CA GLY A 97 16.06 18.30 3.70
C GLY A 97 15.61 17.33 4.80
N ASP A 98 16.55 16.63 5.40
CA ASP A 98 16.33 15.62 6.46
C ASP A 98 15.27 14.55 6.15
N VAL A 99 15.02 14.30 4.84
CA VAL A 99 14.12 13.26 4.35
C VAL A 99 14.90 12.16 3.67
N THR A 100 14.66 10.93 4.09
CA THR A 100 15.27 9.72 3.51
C THR A 100 14.19 8.85 2.86
N ILE A 101 14.36 8.49 1.59
CA ILE A 101 13.50 7.52 0.92
C ILE A 101 13.94 6.11 1.32
N ASN A 102 13.02 5.32 1.87
CA ASN A 102 13.29 3.97 2.34
C ASN A 102 13.08 2.95 1.23
N GLY A 103 14.09 2.12 1.03
CA GLY A 103 14.05 1.05 0.04
C GLY A 103 14.41 1.50 -1.37
N LYS A 104 13.99 0.69 -2.36
CA LYS A 104 14.30 0.93 -3.77
C LYS A 104 13.31 1.91 -4.42
N THR A 105 13.84 2.69 -5.36
CA THR A 105 13.07 3.51 -6.31
C THR A 105 13.13 2.89 -7.71
N GLY A 106 12.27 3.34 -8.62
CA GLY A 106 12.21 2.83 -9.99
C GLY A 106 11.58 1.44 -10.12
N HIS A 107 11.80 0.78 -11.26
CA HIS A 107 11.13 -0.47 -11.66
C HIS A 107 11.45 -1.70 -10.80
N ASP A 108 12.46 -1.63 -9.94
CA ASP A 108 12.78 -2.68 -8.95
C ASP A 108 11.89 -2.61 -7.69
N SER A 109 10.92 -1.70 -7.66
CA SER A 109 10.03 -1.47 -6.52
C SER A 109 8.56 -1.43 -6.95
N ALA A 110 7.64 -1.47 -5.99
CA ALA A 110 6.21 -1.29 -6.26
C ALA A 110 5.94 0.17 -6.70
N PRO A 111 5.26 0.40 -7.86
CA PRO A 111 5.04 1.75 -8.38
C PRO A 111 4.16 2.61 -7.47
N GLN A 112 3.16 2.00 -6.85
CA GLN A 112 2.11 2.67 -6.09
C GLN A 112 2.50 3.06 -4.66
N ILE A 113 3.73 2.81 -4.21
CA ILE A 113 4.13 3.03 -2.81
C ILE A 113 5.47 3.75 -2.74
N ILE A 114 5.55 4.78 -1.90
CA ILE A 114 6.79 5.37 -1.43
C ILE A 114 6.80 5.40 0.09
N SER A 115 7.92 5.02 0.70
CA SER A 115 8.16 5.11 2.13
C SER A 115 9.26 6.13 2.36
N ALA A 116 8.99 7.12 3.22
CA ALA A 116 9.94 8.18 3.51
C ALA A 116 10.02 8.44 5.01
N SER A 117 11.23 8.58 5.54
CA SER A 117 11.50 8.99 6.92
C SER A 117 11.79 10.49 6.96
N PHE A 118 11.13 11.20 7.86
CA PHE A 118 11.23 12.64 8.09
C PHE A 118 11.94 12.86 9.43
N LEU A 119 13.26 12.90 9.42
CA LEU A 119 14.05 12.95 10.65
C LEU A 119 13.72 14.20 11.47
N GLY A 120 13.62 14.03 12.79
CA GLY A 120 13.27 15.11 13.71
C GLY A 120 11.76 15.33 13.90
N VAL A 121 10.89 14.64 13.13
CA VAL A 121 9.43 14.73 13.29
C VAL A 121 8.84 13.34 13.51
N ARG A 122 8.03 13.17 14.55
CA ARG A 122 7.32 11.90 14.77
C ARG A 122 6.27 11.67 13.70
N SER A 123 6.23 10.48 13.14
CA SER A 123 5.29 10.12 12.08
C SER A 123 3.82 10.35 12.43
N GLU A 124 3.42 10.15 13.69
CA GLU A 124 2.04 10.40 14.16
C GLU A 124 1.67 11.90 14.09
N VAL A 125 2.59 12.78 14.51
CA VAL A 125 2.38 14.23 14.45
C VAL A 125 2.19 14.68 13.01
N LEU A 126 3.05 14.15 12.14
CA LEU A 126 3.02 14.48 10.72
C LEU A 126 1.77 13.94 10.04
N LEU A 127 1.37 12.70 10.37
CA LEU A 127 0.15 12.07 9.88
C LEU A 127 -1.07 12.94 10.20
N HIS A 128 -1.27 13.34 11.45
CA HIS A 128 -2.40 14.18 11.84
C HIS A 128 -2.35 15.58 11.20
N SER A 129 -1.17 16.16 11.06
CA SER A 129 -0.99 17.44 10.37
C SER A 129 -1.39 17.38 8.88
N LEU A 130 -1.21 16.23 8.24
CA LEU A 130 -1.64 15.98 6.87
C LEU A 130 -3.15 15.67 6.80
N GLU A 131 -3.68 14.89 7.73
CA GLU A 131 -5.11 14.59 7.84
C GLU A 131 -5.95 15.87 7.98
N ASP A 132 -5.51 16.83 8.80
CA ASP A 132 -6.15 18.16 8.96
C ASP A 132 -6.28 18.93 7.63
N ARG A 133 -5.56 18.49 6.60
CA ARG A 133 -5.56 19.08 5.25
C ARG A 133 -6.05 18.13 4.18
N ASN A 134 -6.78 17.08 4.61
CA ASN A 134 -7.34 16.04 3.75
C ASN A 134 -6.31 15.23 2.96
N ILE A 135 -5.09 15.09 3.48
CA ILE A 135 -4.06 14.21 2.94
C ILE A 135 -3.94 12.97 3.82
N TYR A 136 -4.32 11.84 3.28
CA TYR A 136 -4.37 10.57 4.01
C TYR A 136 -3.16 9.71 3.68
N VAL A 137 -2.31 9.50 4.67
CA VAL A 137 -1.10 8.67 4.59
C VAL A 137 -1.13 7.58 5.66
N SER A 138 -0.12 6.74 5.72
CA SER A 138 -0.01 5.74 6.77
C SER A 138 1.30 5.87 7.53
N ALA A 139 1.24 5.81 8.86
CA ALA A 139 2.40 5.63 9.72
C ALA A 139 2.52 4.14 10.08
N GLY A 140 3.70 3.56 9.92
CA GLY A 140 3.93 2.14 10.22
C GLY A 140 3.25 1.16 9.27
N SER A 141 2.89 -0.04 9.74
CA SER A 141 2.06 -0.98 9.00
C SER A 141 0.57 -0.65 9.20
N ALA A 142 -0.20 -0.64 8.11
CA ALA A 142 -1.64 -0.34 8.14
C ALA A 142 -2.46 -1.28 9.07
N CYS A 143 -1.90 -2.43 9.47
CA CYS A 143 -2.56 -3.43 10.32
C CYS A 143 -2.23 -3.29 11.82
N SER A 144 -1.28 -2.46 12.22
CA SER A 144 -0.83 -2.32 13.62
C SER A 144 -1.16 -0.96 14.25
N SER A 145 -2.08 -0.21 13.67
CA SER A 145 -2.50 1.11 14.16
C SER A 145 -3.05 1.13 15.60
N ASN A 146 -3.44 -0.03 16.15
CA ASN A 146 -3.95 -0.15 17.51
C ASN A 146 -2.90 -0.59 18.55
N HIS A 147 -1.65 -0.83 18.15
CA HIS A 147 -0.55 -1.11 19.06
C HIS A 147 0.69 -0.33 18.62
N PRO A 148 1.36 0.42 19.52
CA PRO A 148 2.62 1.11 19.24
C PRO A 148 3.75 0.08 19.14
N SER A 149 3.69 -0.83 18.18
CA SER A 149 4.75 -1.78 17.89
C SER A 149 5.57 -1.29 16.70
N GLN A 150 6.87 -1.40 16.82
CA GLN A 150 7.79 -1.12 15.72
C GLN A 150 7.36 -1.88 14.46
N SER A 151 7.36 -1.22 13.31
CA SER A 151 7.05 -1.87 12.05
C SER A 151 8.08 -2.96 11.74
N GLY A 152 7.63 -4.22 11.78
CA GLY A 152 8.51 -5.34 11.43
C GLY A 152 9.10 -5.21 10.02
N THR A 153 8.43 -4.52 9.10
CA THR A 153 8.95 -4.25 7.76
C THR A 153 10.13 -3.27 7.83
N LEU A 154 9.99 -2.15 8.54
CA LEU A 154 11.04 -1.14 8.65
C LEU A 154 12.27 -1.68 9.39
N LEU A 155 12.03 -2.47 10.44
CA LEU A 155 13.09 -3.17 11.16
C LEU A 155 13.85 -4.15 10.26
N ASN A 156 13.13 -4.97 9.49
CA ASN A 156 13.74 -5.98 8.63
C ASN A 156 14.50 -5.41 7.41
N ILE A 157 14.20 -4.20 6.98
CA ILE A 157 14.99 -3.50 5.96
C ILE A 157 16.19 -2.75 6.57
N GLY A 158 16.37 -2.83 7.89
CA GLY A 158 17.57 -2.33 8.58
C GLY A 158 17.50 -0.86 9.00
N LEU A 159 16.30 -0.25 9.08
CA LEU A 159 16.18 1.13 9.56
C LEU A 159 16.41 1.19 11.08
N ASP A 160 17.14 2.19 11.52
CA ASP A 160 17.28 2.50 12.93
C ASP A 160 15.99 3.08 13.54
N HIS A 161 15.97 3.25 14.85
CA HIS A 161 14.80 3.71 15.58
C HIS A 161 14.32 5.10 15.16
N ALA A 162 15.24 6.04 14.91
CA ALA A 162 14.89 7.40 14.50
C ALA A 162 14.18 7.43 13.15
N HIS A 163 14.67 6.65 12.18
CA HIS A 163 13.99 6.50 10.88
C HIS A 163 12.65 5.80 11.03
N GLN A 164 12.54 4.74 11.85
CA GLN A 164 11.28 4.01 12.04
C GLN A 164 10.18 4.90 12.63
N GLU A 165 10.49 5.73 13.64
CA GLU A 165 9.54 6.62 14.29
C GLU A 165 9.10 7.80 13.42
N SER A 166 9.89 8.15 12.43
CA SER A 166 9.64 9.28 11.53
C SER A 166 9.12 8.86 10.14
N THR A 167 8.84 7.57 9.93
CA THR A 167 8.48 7.04 8.60
C THR A 167 6.98 7.18 8.32
N LEU A 168 6.66 7.77 7.16
CA LEU A 168 5.34 7.72 6.54
C LEU A 168 5.39 6.91 5.23
N ARG A 169 4.25 6.27 4.93
CA ARG A 169 4.01 5.60 3.66
C ARG A 169 2.96 6.35 2.88
N PHE A 170 3.32 6.79 1.69
CA PHE A 170 2.44 7.36 0.69
C PHE A 170 2.01 6.27 -0.29
N SER A 171 0.77 6.34 -0.74
CA SER A 171 0.23 5.38 -1.70
C SER A 171 -0.43 6.14 -2.85
N PHE A 172 -0.13 5.73 -4.07
CA PHE A 172 -0.65 6.30 -5.30
C PHE A 172 -1.70 5.39 -5.92
N CYS A 173 -2.54 5.98 -6.74
CA CYS A 173 -3.44 5.29 -7.66
C CYS A 173 -3.30 5.90 -9.05
N PRO A 174 -3.89 5.30 -10.09
CA PRO A 174 -3.81 5.84 -11.45
C PRO A 174 -4.35 7.27 -11.60
N GLU A 175 -5.26 7.68 -10.72
CA GLU A 175 -5.88 9.00 -10.71
C GLU A 175 -5.07 10.05 -9.93
N THR A 176 -4.00 9.65 -9.23
CA THR A 176 -3.14 10.59 -8.50
C THR A 176 -2.48 11.58 -9.44
N THR A 177 -2.50 12.87 -9.10
CA THR A 177 -1.94 13.95 -9.93
C THR A 177 -0.67 14.55 -9.35
N ARG A 178 0.10 15.24 -10.19
CA ARG A 178 1.30 15.97 -9.75
C ARG A 178 0.95 17.13 -8.82
N GLU A 179 -0.19 17.78 -9.06
CA GLU A 179 -0.70 18.87 -8.24
C GLU A 179 -0.97 18.45 -6.80
N GLU A 180 -1.52 17.23 -6.61
CA GLU A 180 -1.72 16.65 -5.27
C GLU A 180 -0.38 16.37 -4.57
N LEU A 181 0.62 15.91 -5.31
CA LEU A 181 1.96 15.68 -4.79
C LEU A 181 2.67 17.00 -4.44
N ASP A 182 2.56 18.02 -5.28
CA ASP A 182 3.09 19.35 -5.00
C ASP A 182 2.41 19.98 -3.78
N TYR A 183 1.10 19.89 -3.68
CA TYR A 183 0.37 20.34 -2.50
C TYR A 183 0.85 19.64 -1.22
N THR A 184 1.09 18.34 -1.28
CA THR A 184 1.63 17.58 -0.17
C THR A 184 3.02 18.10 0.24
N CYS A 185 3.91 18.37 -0.71
CA CYS A 185 5.26 18.89 -0.44
C CYS A 185 5.25 20.31 0.16
N LEU A 186 4.36 21.20 -0.31
CA LEU A 186 4.25 22.57 0.20
C LEU A 186 3.93 22.60 1.71
N LEU A 187 3.23 21.62 2.23
CA LEU A 187 2.89 21.56 3.64
C LEU A 187 4.07 21.25 4.55
N TYR A 188 5.10 20.56 4.05
CA TYR A 188 6.34 20.34 4.78
C TYR A 188 7.25 21.56 4.80
N THR A 189 7.16 22.40 3.78
CA THR A 189 8.02 23.61 3.66
C THR A 189 7.37 24.85 4.26
N SER A 190 6.07 24.82 4.55
CA SER A 190 5.38 25.93 5.19
C SER A 190 5.70 25.98 6.70
N PRO A 191 6.18 27.12 7.23
CA PRO A 191 6.43 27.24 8.66
C PRO A 191 5.15 26.94 9.45
N SER A 192 5.28 26.08 10.46
CA SER A 192 4.19 25.77 11.40
C SER A 192 3.60 27.08 11.94
N PRO A 193 2.29 27.12 12.25
CA PRO A 193 1.71 28.27 12.96
C PRO A 193 2.45 28.64 14.26
N ARG A 194 3.15 27.67 14.89
CA ARG A 194 4.00 27.91 16.07
C ARG A 194 5.33 28.63 15.73
N ASP A 195 5.84 28.47 14.52
CA ASP A 195 7.09 29.13 14.11
C ASP A 195 6.86 30.60 13.68
N ARG A 196 5.61 31.01 13.44
CA ARG A 196 5.22 32.40 13.16
C ARG A 196 5.05 33.25 14.42
N GLN A 197 5.19 32.67 15.60
CA GLN A 197 5.05 33.37 16.90
C GLN A 197 6.39 33.58 17.60
N LYS A 198 7.49 33.33 16.94
CA LYS A 198 8.84 33.77 17.32
C LYS A 198 9.32 34.84 16.37
#